data_a67fac3c7f027c5cebe01cc2642b5e47
#
_entry.id   a67fac3c7f027c5cebe01cc2642b5e47
#
_cell.length_a   1.000
_cell.length_b   1.000
_cell.length_c   1.000
_cell.angle_alpha   90.00
_cell.angle_beta   90.00
_cell.angle_gamma   90.00
#
_symmetry.space_group_name_H-M   'P 1'
#
loop_
_entity.id
_entity.type
_entity.pdbx_description
1 polymer ?
#
loop_
_entity_poly.entity_id
_entity_poly.type
_entity_poly.pdbx_seq_one_letter_code
_entity_poly.pdbx_strand_id
1 'polypeptide(L)'
;MLIDGKKIAAELRQEIKLEISQLKNKYKKVPGLTVILVGDLPASQIYVRNKEKSAIEVGLKSEIIKYPKSVTEEEILNKVEELNKDNTVSGILVQLPLPEHINKKKVIEAISPDKDVDGFHPMNVGNLSSGFKSSIPCTPLGCYHLIKKVEPNLDGKKAIIIGRSNLNGKPMAQLLLKENCTVTITHSKTKNLKKECMEGDIIVAAVGTVSYTHLRAHET
;
A
#
# COMPACT_ATOMS: atom_id res chain seq x y z
N MET A 1 12.91 2.34 -21.86
CA MET A 1 11.87 3.39 -21.64
C MET A 1 11.81 3.70 -20.15
N LEU A 2 11.84 4.97 -19.75
CA LEU A 2 11.67 5.36 -18.34
C LEU A 2 10.20 5.61 -18.04
N ILE A 3 9.69 5.04 -16.93
CA ILE A 3 8.31 5.25 -16.48
C ILE A 3 8.29 6.54 -15.63
N ASP A 4 7.57 7.57 -16.07
CA ASP A 4 7.39 8.81 -15.30
C ASP A 4 6.29 8.61 -14.23
N GLY A 5 6.69 8.08 -13.07
CA GLY A 5 5.77 7.85 -11.96
C GLY A 5 5.14 9.12 -11.38
N LYS A 6 5.82 10.28 -11.48
CA LYS A 6 5.25 11.56 -11.01
C LYS A 6 4.09 12.01 -11.89
N LYS A 7 4.26 11.91 -13.20
CA LYS A 7 3.20 12.23 -14.17
C LYS A 7 2.00 11.32 -13.98
N ILE A 8 2.22 10.00 -13.94
CA ILE A 8 1.15 9.00 -13.76
C ILE A 8 0.40 9.23 -12.42
N ALA A 9 1.13 9.49 -11.34
CA ALA A 9 0.50 9.79 -10.05
C ALA A 9 -0.31 11.10 -10.06
N ALA A 10 0.11 12.11 -10.84
CA ALA A 10 -0.65 13.35 -10.99
C ALA A 10 -1.94 13.11 -11.80
N GLU A 11 -1.88 12.35 -12.88
CA GLU A 11 -3.06 11.95 -13.67
C GLU A 11 -4.06 11.20 -12.80
N LEU A 12 -3.61 10.19 -12.04
CA LEU A 12 -4.47 9.41 -11.14
C LEU A 12 -5.12 10.28 -10.05
N ARG A 13 -4.40 11.26 -9.48
CA ARG A 13 -4.99 12.18 -8.50
C ARG A 13 -6.09 13.05 -9.12
N GLN A 14 -5.96 13.45 -10.38
CA GLN A 14 -7.04 14.19 -11.06
C GLN A 14 -8.28 13.32 -11.28
N GLU A 15 -8.12 12.06 -11.67
CA GLU A 15 -9.22 11.10 -11.79
C GLU A 15 -9.94 10.93 -10.44
N ILE A 16 -9.19 10.66 -9.36
CA ILE A 16 -9.73 10.53 -8.00
C ILE A 16 -10.47 11.81 -7.56
N LYS A 17 -9.93 12.99 -7.86
CA LYS A 17 -10.56 14.27 -7.52
C LYS A 17 -11.93 14.41 -8.19
N LEU A 18 -12.04 14.00 -9.45
CA LEU A 18 -13.33 14.00 -10.17
C LEU A 18 -14.32 13.02 -9.53
N GLU A 19 -13.88 11.80 -9.21
CA GLU A 19 -14.73 10.81 -8.53
C GLU A 19 -15.23 11.30 -7.17
N ILE A 20 -14.35 11.89 -6.36
CA ILE A 20 -14.75 12.47 -5.05
C ILE A 20 -15.76 13.59 -5.23
N SER A 21 -15.57 14.45 -6.23
CA SER A 21 -16.55 15.51 -6.55
C SER A 21 -17.92 14.93 -6.91
N GLN A 22 -17.96 13.86 -7.71
CA GLN A 22 -19.20 13.16 -8.05
C GLN A 22 -19.86 12.52 -6.82
N LEU A 23 -19.09 11.84 -5.96
CA LEU A 23 -19.58 11.26 -4.71
C LEU A 23 -20.16 12.35 -3.78
N LYS A 24 -19.45 13.48 -3.63
CA LYS A 24 -19.92 14.63 -2.84
C LYS A 24 -21.25 15.16 -3.36
N ASN A 25 -21.39 15.32 -4.68
CA ASN A 25 -22.62 15.81 -5.28
C ASN A 25 -23.78 14.82 -5.10
N LYS A 26 -23.53 13.53 -5.28
CA LYS A 26 -24.55 12.46 -5.22
C LYS A 26 -24.99 12.16 -3.79
N TYR A 27 -24.06 12.01 -2.87
CA TYR A 27 -24.33 11.51 -1.51
C TYR A 27 -24.26 12.60 -0.44
N LYS A 28 -23.87 13.84 -0.79
CA LYS A 28 -23.64 14.96 0.15
C LYS A 28 -22.64 14.63 1.27
N LYS A 29 -21.75 13.67 1.02
CA LYS A 29 -20.72 13.21 1.95
C LYS A 29 -19.35 13.31 1.30
N VAL A 30 -18.34 13.59 2.10
CA VAL A 30 -16.92 13.58 1.70
C VAL A 30 -16.25 12.48 2.48
N PRO A 31 -15.53 11.54 1.83
CA PRO A 31 -14.81 10.49 2.53
C PRO A 31 -13.74 11.08 3.47
N GLY A 32 -13.61 10.51 4.65
CA GLY A 32 -12.64 10.91 5.67
C GLY A 32 -11.54 9.87 5.83
N LEU A 33 -10.29 10.31 5.80
CA LEU A 33 -9.11 9.51 6.11
C LEU A 33 -8.51 9.97 7.44
N THR A 34 -8.42 9.07 8.41
CA THR A 34 -7.72 9.32 9.67
C THR A 34 -6.41 8.55 9.72
N VAL A 35 -5.32 9.26 9.97
CA VAL A 35 -3.97 8.71 10.09
C VAL A 35 -3.51 8.77 11.54
N ILE A 36 -3.16 7.63 12.12
CA ILE A 36 -2.53 7.56 13.45
C ILE A 36 -1.01 7.51 13.25
N LEU A 37 -0.30 8.46 13.86
CA LEU A 37 1.16 8.55 13.87
C LEU A 37 1.67 8.45 15.31
N VAL A 38 2.54 7.48 15.59
CA VAL A 38 3.14 7.28 16.91
C VAL A 38 4.62 7.61 16.86
N GLY A 39 5.04 8.50 17.74
CA GLY A 39 6.42 8.98 17.82
C GLY A 39 6.76 10.02 16.76
N ASP A 40 8.05 10.31 16.64
CA ASP A 40 8.60 11.45 15.90
C ASP A 40 9.62 11.07 14.82
N LEU A 41 9.60 9.82 14.35
CA LEU A 41 10.48 9.37 13.28
C LEU A 41 10.36 10.28 12.05
N PRO A 42 11.45 10.95 11.61
CA PRO A 42 11.39 11.96 10.53
C PRO A 42 10.81 11.40 9.23
N ALA A 43 11.18 10.16 8.87
CA ALA A 43 10.65 9.50 7.68
C ALA A 43 9.12 9.33 7.76
N SER A 44 8.59 8.86 8.91
CA SER A 44 7.15 8.70 9.11
C SER A 44 6.40 10.03 9.04
N GLN A 45 6.97 11.10 9.60
CA GLN A 45 6.38 12.45 9.54
C GLN A 45 6.29 12.97 8.09
N ILE A 46 7.35 12.76 7.30
CA ILE A 46 7.35 13.15 5.88
C ILE A 46 6.28 12.38 5.10
N TYR A 47 6.19 11.06 5.30
CA TYR A 47 5.18 10.22 4.64
C TYR A 47 3.76 10.65 5.01
N VAL A 48 3.48 10.86 6.29
CA VAL A 48 2.14 11.27 6.76
C VAL A 48 1.78 12.66 6.22
N ARG A 49 2.71 13.63 6.24
CA ARG A 49 2.49 14.96 5.64
C ARG A 49 2.18 14.89 4.14
N ASN A 50 2.90 14.05 3.40
CA ASN A 50 2.65 13.88 1.97
C ASN A 50 1.30 13.21 1.70
N LYS A 51 0.90 12.23 2.52
CA LYS A 51 -0.43 11.61 2.45
C LYS A 51 -1.55 12.62 2.71
N GLU A 52 -1.42 13.41 3.77
CA GLU A 52 -2.37 14.48 4.09
C GLU A 52 -2.52 15.48 2.95
N LYS A 53 -1.38 15.99 2.44
CA LYS A 53 -1.37 16.92 1.31
C LYS A 53 -2.10 16.33 0.09
N SER A 54 -1.80 15.08 -0.26
CA SER A 54 -2.43 14.41 -1.40
C SER A 54 -3.92 14.14 -1.17
N ALA A 55 -4.31 13.77 0.05
CA ALA A 55 -5.72 13.57 0.41
C ALA A 55 -6.53 14.88 0.28
N ILE A 56 -6.00 15.99 0.79
CA ILE A 56 -6.63 17.31 0.68
C ILE A 56 -6.70 17.78 -0.78
N GLU A 57 -5.63 17.57 -1.56
CA GLU A 57 -5.56 17.92 -3.00
C GLU A 57 -6.68 17.28 -3.80
N VAL A 58 -7.02 16.03 -3.50
CA VAL A 58 -8.10 15.31 -4.20
C VAL A 58 -9.48 15.55 -3.60
N GLY A 59 -9.58 16.29 -2.49
CA GLY A 59 -10.84 16.68 -1.88
C GLY A 59 -11.35 15.75 -0.78
N LEU A 60 -10.51 14.86 -0.25
CA LEU A 60 -10.80 14.08 0.96
C LEU A 60 -10.72 14.96 2.22
N LYS A 61 -11.48 14.60 3.24
CA LYS A 61 -11.17 15.03 4.61
C LYS A 61 -9.97 14.22 5.10
N SER A 62 -8.99 14.87 5.71
CA SER A 62 -7.83 14.18 6.27
C SER A 62 -7.58 14.69 7.69
N GLU A 63 -7.36 13.75 8.60
CA GLU A 63 -7.02 14.03 9.99
C GLU A 63 -5.80 13.24 10.39
N ILE A 64 -4.86 13.87 11.11
CA ILE A 64 -3.69 13.21 11.67
C ILE A 64 -3.76 13.27 13.18
N ILE A 65 -3.85 12.10 13.81
CA ILE A 65 -3.79 11.93 15.25
C ILE A 65 -2.36 11.54 15.63
N LYS A 66 -1.69 12.41 16.39
CA LYS A 66 -0.31 12.19 16.81
C LYS A 66 -0.24 11.75 18.25
N TYR A 67 0.51 10.68 18.49
CA TYR A 67 0.80 10.18 19.82
C TYR A 67 2.30 10.23 20.11
N PRO A 68 2.70 10.48 21.36
CA PRO A 68 4.09 10.38 21.76
C PRO A 68 4.55 8.92 21.67
N LYS A 69 5.87 8.69 21.60
CA LYS A 69 6.45 7.34 21.57
C LYS A 69 6.06 6.50 22.81
N SER A 70 5.73 7.15 23.93
CA SER A 70 5.35 6.53 25.20
C SER A 70 3.88 6.10 25.28
N VAL A 71 3.06 6.34 24.25
CA VAL A 71 1.65 5.93 24.23
C VAL A 71 1.53 4.42 24.43
N THR A 72 0.52 3.99 25.18
CA THR A 72 0.28 2.56 25.42
C THR A 72 -0.42 1.88 24.23
N GLU A 73 -0.26 0.56 24.13
CA GLU A 73 -1.01 -0.25 23.15
C GLU A 73 -2.52 -0.08 23.33
N GLU A 74 -2.98 -0.05 24.58
CA GLU A 74 -4.40 0.09 24.93
C GLU A 74 -4.99 1.41 24.43
N GLU A 75 -4.28 2.53 24.59
CA GLU A 75 -4.72 3.85 24.08
C GLU A 75 -4.88 3.84 22.57
N ILE A 76 -3.96 3.20 21.85
CA ILE A 76 -4.06 3.06 20.38
C ILE A 76 -5.24 2.18 19.99
N LEU A 77 -5.43 1.04 20.66
CA LEU A 77 -6.56 0.14 20.38
C LEU A 77 -7.91 0.82 20.66
N ASN A 78 -8.03 1.55 21.77
CA ASN A 78 -9.24 2.30 22.10
C ASN A 78 -9.54 3.38 21.03
N LYS A 79 -8.50 4.09 20.54
CA LYS A 79 -8.68 5.07 19.46
C LYS A 79 -9.11 4.41 18.17
N VAL A 80 -8.53 3.27 17.81
CA VAL A 80 -8.94 2.52 16.61
C VAL A 80 -10.41 2.08 16.73
N GLU A 81 -10.84 1.62 17.89
CA GLU A 81 -12.23 1.23 18.13
C GLU A 81 -13.21 2.43 18.01
N GLU A 82 -12.83 3.59 18.54
CA GLU A 82 -13.58 4.85 18.38
C GLU A 82 -13.73 5.20 16.88
N LEU A 83 -12.63 5.18 16.13
CA LEU A 83 -12.63 5.48 14.70
C LEU A 83 -13.40 4.45 13.87
N ASN A 84 -13.41 3.18 14.27
CA ASN A 84 -14.24 2.16 13.65
C ASN A 84 -15.73 2.48 13.74
N LYS A 85 -16.17 3.08 14.87
CA LYS A 85 -17.58 3.44 15.12
C LYS A 85 -17.97 4.79 14.50
N ASP A 86 -17.00 5.63 14.16
CA ASP A 86 -17.26 6.95 13.59
C ASP A 86 -17.64 6.84 12.11
N ASN A 87 -18.89 7.18 11.78
CA ASN A 87 -19.40 7.16 10.42
C ASN A 87 -18.83 8.27 9.51
N THR A 88 -18.10 9.23 10.04
CA THR A 88 -17.41 10.28 9.27
C THR A 88 -16.03 9.82 8.80
N VAL A 89 -15.48 8.79 9.42
CA VAL A 89 -14.20 8.15 9.08
C VAL A 89 -14.45 7.02 8.10
N SER A 90 -14.02 7.19 6.86
CA SER A 90 -14.13 6.19 5.80
C SER A 90 -12.90 5.28 5.71
N GLY A 91 -11.76 5.73 6.21
CA GLY A 91 -10.53 4.97 6.21
C GLY A 91 -9.64 5.29 7.39
N ILE A 92 -8.99 4.27 7.92
CA ILE A 92 -8.04 4.35 9.04
C ILE A 92 -6.69 3.86 8.55
N LEU A 93 -5.65 4.63 8.84
CA LEU A 93 -4.27 4.28 8.55
C LEU A 93 -3.43 4.43 9.82
N VAL A 94 -2.76 3.37 10.22
CA VAL A 94 -1.77 3.43 11.30
C VAL A 94 -0.38 3.40 10.70
N GLN A 95 0.35 4.53 10.78
CA GLN A 95 1.64 4.66 10.15
C GLN A 95 2.69 3.75 10.81
N LEU A 96 3.21 2.80 10.06
CA LEU A 96 4.32 1.95 10.47
C LEU A 96 5.68 2.63 10.24
N PRO A 97 6.71 2.30 11.03
CA PRO A 97 6.71 1.35 12.14
C PRO A 97 6.11 1.92 13.42
N LEU A 98 5.56 1.05 14.25
CA LEU A 98 5.18 1.36 15.63
C LEU A 98 6.34 1.10 16.60
N PRO A 99 6.37 1.74 17.79
CA PRO A 99 7.28 1.38 18.87
C PRO A 99 7.19 -0.10 19.25
N GLU A 100 8.31 -0.70 19.72
CA GLU A 100 8.42 -2.15 19.97
C GLU A 100 7.42 -2.67 21.03
N HIS A 101 7.03 -1.83 21.98
CA HIS A 101 6.07 -2.21 23.01
C HIS A 101 4.61 -2.29 22.53
N ILE A 102 4.34 -1.84 21.30
CA ILE A 102 3.01 -1.90 20.68
C ILE A 102 2.99 -3.06 19.67
N ASN A 103 2.11 -4.02 19.88
CA ASN A 103 1.96 -5.15 18.97
C ASN A 103 1.23 -4.71 17.68
N LYS A 104 2.02 -4.49 16.62
CA LYS A 104 1.48 -4.08 15.31
C LYS A 104 0.40 -5.00 14.74
N LYS A 105 0.45 -6.31 15.04
CA LYS A 105 -0.56 -7.25 14.54
C LYS A 105 -1.90 -6.97 15.18
N LYS A 106 -1.93 -6.83 16.51
CA LYS A 106 -3.16 -6.49 17.23
C LYS A 106 -3.77 -5.19 16.73
N VAL A 107 -2.93 -4.16 16.51
CA VAL A 107 -3.40 -2.86 16.00
C VAL A 107 -4.00 -3.00 14.59
N ILE A 108 -3.34 -3.73 13.69
CA ILE A 108 -3.86 -3.98 12.34
C ILE A 108 -5.18 -4.76 12.40
N GLU A 109 -5.26 -5.80 13.22
CA GLU A 109 -6.45 -6.65 13.39
C GLU A 109 -7.61 -5.91 14.07
N ALA A 110 -7.34 -4.86 14.83
CA ALA A 110 -8.37 -4.03 15.46
C ALA A 110 -9.06 -3.06 14.46
N ILE A 111 -8.42 -2.73 13.35
CA ILE A 111 -9.03 -1.88 12.32
C ILE A 111 -10.14 -2.67 11.63
N SER A 112 -11.33 -2.06 11.47
CA SER A 112 -12.39 -2.69 10.67
C SER A 112 -11.90 -2.97 9.25
N PRO A 113 -12.08 -4.18 8.69
CA PRO A 113 -11.66 -4.51 7.33
C PRO A 113 -12.15 -3.52 6.26
N ASP A 114 -13.35 -2.96 6.46
CA ASP A 114 -13.95 -1.98 5.54
C ASP A 114 -13.29 -0.59 5.64
N LYS A 115 -12.58 -0.31 6.73
CA LYS A 115 -11.83 0.93 6.95
C LYS A 115 -10.33 0.79 6.85
N ASP A 116 -9.82 -0.44 6.67
CA ASP A 116 -8.40 -0.73 6.46
C ASP A 116 -7.96 -0.28 5.05
N VAL A 117 -7.48 0.94 4.94
CA VAL A 117 -7.05 1.50 3.64
C VAL A 117 -5.68 1.02 3.19
N ASP A 118 -4.87 0.46 4.09
CA ASP A 118 -3.57 -0.14 3.76
C ASP A 118 -3.69 -1.59 3.26
N GLY A 119 -4.85 -2.24 3.46
CA GLY A 119 -5.07 -3.63 3.04
C GLY A 119 -4.24 -4.65 3.82
N PHE A 120 -3.88 -4.34 5.07
CA PHE A 120 -3.04 -5.20 5.90
C PHE A 120 -3.84 -6.12 6.83
N HIS A 121 -5.12 -5.83 7.03
CA HIS A 121 -5.99 -6.68 7.82
C HIS A 121 -6.07 -8.10 7.21
N PRO A 122 -5.98 -9.18 8.01
CA PRO A 122 -6.00 -10.56 7.51
C PRO A 122 -7.18 -10.87 6.57
N MET A 123 -8.35 -10.28 6.82
CA MET A 123 -9.52 -10.42 5.95
C MET A 123 -9.24 -9.85 4.55
N ASN A 124 -8.67 -8.64 4.44
CA ASN A 124 -8.32 -8.02 3.15
C ASN A 124 -7.23 -8.81 2.42
N VAL A 125 -6.24 -9.31 3.15
CA VAL A 125 -5.19 -10.18 2.59
C VAL A 125 -5.80 -11.49 2.04
N GLY A 126 -6.72 -12.10 2.79
CA GLY A 126 -7.43 -13.30 2.36
C GLY A 126 -8.32 -13.05 1.14
N ASN A 127 -9.07 -11.95 1.15
CA ASN A 127 -9.93 -11.55 0.04
C ASN A 127 -9.12 -11.28 -1.24
N LEU A 128 -7.98 -10.57 -1.13
CA LEU A 128 -7.09 -10.34 -2.27
C LEU A 128 -6.59 -11.67 -2.86
N SER A 129 -6.15 -12.59 -1.99
CA SER A 129 -5.65 -13.91 -2.41
C SER A 129 -6.73 -14.78 -3.07
N SER A 130 -7.98 -14.62 -2.63
CA SER A 130 -9.13 -15.39 -3.12
C SER A 130 -9.85 -14.72 -4.29
N GLY A 131 -9.37 -13.55 -4.75
CA GLY A 131 -9.97 -12.81 -5.85
C GLY A 131 -11.22 -12.01 -5.49
N PHE A 132 -11.57 -11.91 -4.20
CA PHE A 132 -12.68 -11.08 -3.74
C PHE A 132 -12.30 -9.59 -3.67
N LYS A 133 -13.32 -8.74 -3.57
CA LYS A 133 -13.12 -7.31 -3.35
C LYS A 133 -12.42 -7.07 -2.02
N SER A 134 -11.35 -6.31 -2.03
CA SER A 134 -10.54 -5.99 -0.84
C SER A 134 -9.85 -4.64 -0.99
N SER A 135 -9.45 -4.06 0.13
CA SER A 135 -8.39 -3.06 0.11
C SER A 135 -7.07 -3.72 -0.28
N ILE A 136 -6.27 -3.03 -1.07
CA ILE A 136 -5.00 -3.53 -1.60
C ILE A 136 -3.89 -2.62 -1.09
N PRO A 137 -2.76 -3.17 -0.59
CA PRO A 137 -1.63 -2.34 -0.17
C PRO A 137 -1.20 -1.34 -1.24
N CYS A 138 -1.09 -0.07 -0.85
CA CYS A 138 -0.92 1.04 -1.80
C CYS A 138 0.36 0.94 -2.66
N THR A 139 1.48 0.47 -2.08
CA THR A 139 2.74 0.33 -2.84
C THR A 139 2.65 -0.73 -3.94
N PRO A 140 2.20 -1.96 -3.68
CA PRO A 140 1.95 -2.94 -4.74
C PRO A 140 0.94 -2.46 -5.79
N LEU A 141 -0.14 -1.81 -5.36
CA LEU A 141 -1.15 -1.28 -6.27
C LEU A 141 -0.56 -0.19 -7.18
N GLY A 142 0.25 0.71 -6.63
CA GLY A 142 0.97 1.72 -7.41
C GLY A 142 1.93 1.12 -8.42
N CYS A 143 2.72 0.11 -8.02
CA CYS A 143 3.61 -0.63 -8.94
C CYS A 143 2.80 -1.32 -10.05
N TYR A 144 1.67 -1.93 -9.72
CA TYR A 144 0.78 -2.54 -10.69
C TYR A 144 0.26 -1.52 -11.71
N HIS A 145 -0.19 -0.35 -11.28
CA HIS A 145 -0.61 0.73 -12.19
C HIS A 145 0.52 1.17 -13.11
N LEU A 146 1.75 1.28 -12.63
CA LEU A 146 2.91 1.64 -13.44
C LEU A 146 3.21 0.56 -14.49
N ILE A 147 3.15 -0.73 -14.12
CA ILE A 147 3.34 -1.85 -15.04
C ILE A 147 2.28 -1.83 -16.14
N LYS A 148 1.00 -1.70 -15.77
CA LYS A 148 -0.12 -1.69 -16.74
C LYS A 148 -0.08 -0.50 -17.71
N LYS A 149 0.52 0.62 -17.34
CA LYS A 149 0.74 1.77 -18.25
C LYS A 149 1.76 1.45 -19.36
N VAL A 150 2.71 0.56 -19.10
CA VAL A 150 3.78 0.21 -20.03
C VAL A 150 3.45 -1.06 -20.80
N GLU A 151 2.89 -2.04 -20.10
CA GLU A 151 2.50 -3.33 -20.62
C GLU A 151 1.03 -3.60 -20.26
N PRO A 152 0.10 -3.17 -21.12
CA PRO A 152 -1.34 -3.33 -20.83
C PRO A 152 -1.80 -4.80 -20.79
N ASN A 153 -1.18 -5.68 -21.57
CA ASN A 153 -1.46 -7.11 -21.57
C ASN A 153 -0.37 -7.90 -20.84
N LEU A 154 -0.73 -8.51 -19.72
CA LEU A 154 0.18 -9.30 -18.90
C LEU A 154 -0.02 -10.82 -19.03
N ASP A 155 -0.94 -11.27 -19.90
CA ASP A 155 -1.25 -12.68 -20.08
C ASP A 155 0.02 -13.49 -20.44
N GLY A 156 0.27 -14.53 -19.65
CA GLY A 156 1.40 -15.44 -19.86
C GLY A 156 2.78 -14.89 -19.53
N LYS A 157 2.90 -13.61 -19.13
CA LYS A 157 4.18 -13.01 -18.72
C LYS A 157 4.73 -13.69 -17.48
N LYS A 158 6.05 -13.86 -17.42
CA LYS A 158 6.74 -14.38 -16.24
C LYS A 158 7.15 -13.24 -15.32
N ALA A 159 6.60 -13.20 -14.11
CA ALA A 159 6.89 -12.17 -13.13
C ALA A 159 7.72 -12.71 -11.96
N ILE A 160 8.85 -12.08 -11.69
CA ILE A 160 9.76 -12.43 -10.60
C ILE A 160 9.64 -11.37 -9.50
N ILE A 161 9.19 -11.78 -8.32
CA ILE A 161 9.05 -10.89 -7.16
C ILE A 161 10.21 -11.18 -6.20
N ILE A 162 11.08 -10.21 -5.98
CA ILE A 162 12.18 -10.31 -5.04
C ILE A 162 11.72 -9.75 -3.70
N GLY A 163 11.41 -10.63 -2.76
CA GLY A 163 10.85 -10.31 -1.44
C GLY A 163 9.47 -10.93 -1.21
N ARG A 164 9.19 -11.28 0.06
CA ARG A 164 7.96 -12.00 0.45
C ARG A 164 7.25 -11.38 1.66
N SER A 165 7.36 -10.07 1.83
CA SER A 165 6.67 -9.38 2.91
C SER A 165 5.14 -9.35 2.65
N ASN A 166 4.38 -9.32 3.75
CA ASN A 166 2.92 -9.14 3.65
C ASN A 166 2.55 -7.73 3.15
N LEU A 167 3.48 -6.77 3.27
CA LEU A 167 3.24 -5.39 2.88
C LEU A 167 3.40 -5.16 1.36
N ASN A 168 4.35 -5.87 0.72
CA ASN A 168 4.72 -5.61 -0.67
C ASN A 168 4.79 -6.89 -1.52
N GLY A 169 5.70 -7.82 -1.22
CA GLY A 169 6.00 -8.94 -2.11
C GLY A 169 4.80 -9.86 -2.37
N LYS A 170 4.13 -10.31 -1.32
CA LYS A 170 2.95 -11.18 -1.46
C LYS A 170 1.78 -10.50 -2.18
N PRO A 171 1.34 -9.28 -1.79
CA PRO A 171 0.25 -8.63 -2.50
C PRO A 171 0.61 -8.30 -3.95
N MET A 172 1.86 -7.94 -4.26
CA MET A 172 2.30 -7.75 -5.64
C MET A 172 2.16 -9.03 -6.47
N ALA A 173 2.56 -10.17 -5.89
CA ALA A 173 2.40 -11.48 -6.53
C ALA A 173 0.94 -11.81 -6.82
N GLN A 174 0.02 -11.53 -5.89
CA GLN A 174 -1.41 -11.74 -6.10
C GLN A 174 -1.99 -10.86 -7.21
N LEU A 175 -1.56 -9.60 -7.29
CA LEU A 175 -1.99 -8.69 -8.35
C LEU A 175 -1.55 -9.19 -9.74
N LEU A 176 -0.30 -9.62 -9.88
CA LEU A 176 0.21 -10.12 -11.16
C LEU A 176 -0.36 -11.50 -11.52
N LEU A 177 -0.59 -12.37 -10.53
CA LEU A 177 -1.28 -13.64 -10.74
C LEU A 177 -2.71 -13.43 -11.27
N LYS A 178 -3.43 -12.43 -10.74
CA LYS A 178 -4.77 -12.07 -11.21
C LYS A 178 -4.79 -11.61 -12.66
N GLU A 179 -3.68 -11.06 -13.16
CA GLU A 179 -3.47 -10.66 -14.56
C GLU A 179 -2.90 -11.81 -15.43
N ASN A 180 -3.06 -13.06 -15.02
CA ASN A 180 -2.60 -14.26 -15.70
C ASN A 180 -1.07 -14.37 -15.88
N CYS A 181 -0.28 -13.67 -15.05
CA CYS A 181 1.16 -13.89 -15.02
C CYS A 181 1.51 -15.23 -14.37
N THR A 182 2.59 -15.86 -14.86
CA THR A 182 3.30 -16.91 -14.12
C THR A 182 4.19 -16.23 -13.09
N VAL A 183 3.94 -16.40 -11.79
CA VAL A 183 4.61 -15.65 -10.74
C VAL A 183 5.57 -16.51 -9.93
N THR A 184 6.81 -16.06 -9.82
CA THR A 184 7.83 -16.64 -8.93
C THR A 184 8.16 -15.66 -7.82
N ILE A 185 8.02 -16.06 -6.56
CA ILE A 185 8.43 -15.27 -5.39
C ILE A 185 9.80 -15.77 -4.91
N THR A 186 10.78 -14.87 -4.92
CA THR A 186 12.14 -15.13 -4.44
C THR A 186 12.39 -14.44 -3.10
N HIS A 187 13.37 -14.91 -2.35
CA HIS A 187 13.69 -14.41 -1.01
C HIS A 187 15.15 -14.75 -0.62
N SER A 188 15.59 -14.33 0.55
CA SER A 188 16.98 -14.52 1.06
C SER A 188 17.46 -15.99 1.12
N LYS A 189 16.57 -16.95 0.96
CA LYS A 189 16.92 -18.41 0.91
C LYS A 189 16.79 -18.99 -0.50
N THR A 190 16.46 -18.18 -1.50
CA THR A 190 16.40 -18.61 -2.89
C THR A 190 17.80 -18.94 -3.38
N LYS A 191 17.95 -20.14 -3.92
CA LYS A 191 19.19 -20.55 -4.58
C LYS A 191 19.24 -19.91 -5.97
N ASN A 192 20.39 -19.37 -6.36
CA ASN A 192 20.61 -18.82 -7.69
C ASN A 192 19.57 -17.76 -8.13
N LEU A 193 19.43 -16.70 -7.32
CA LEU A 193 18.51 -15.58 -7.62
C LEU A 193 18.72 -15.00 -9.03
N LYS A 194 19.98 -14.93 -9.50
CA LYS A 194 20.30 -14.43 -10.84
C LYS A 194 19.58 -15.24 -11.93
N LYS A 195 19.59 -16.57 -11.84
CA LYS A 195 18.92 -17.44 -12.80
C LYS A 195 17.40 -17.15 -12.83
N GLU A 196 16.79 -17.07 -11.65
CA GLU A 196 15.36 -16.75 -11.57
C GLU A 196 15.03 -15.40 -12.24
N CYS A 197 15.84 -14.37 -11.97
CA CYS A 197 15.62 -13.05 -12.59
C CYS A 197 15.80 -13.05 -14.10
N MET A 198 16.75 -13.82 -14.63
CA MET A 198 17.00 -13.89 -16.08
C MET A 198 15.84 -14.51 -16.87
N GLU A 199 14.97 -15.25 -16.22
CA GLU A 199 13.80 -15.87 -16.83
C GLU A 199 12.53 -14.97 -16.82
N GLY A 200 12.61 -13.80 -16.14
CA GLY A 200 11.44 -12.93 -15.94
C GLY A 200 11.27 -11.89 -17.02
N ASP A 201 10.05 -11.71 -17.50
CA ASP A 201 9.64 -10.56 -18.31
C ASP A 201 9.45 -9.31 -17.44
N ILE A 202 9.02 -9.53 -16.17
CA ILE A 202 8.75 -8.50 -15.18
C ILE A 202 9.53 -8.82 -13.91
N ILE A 203 10.31 -7.87 -13.42
CA ILE A 203 11.03 -8.01 -12.14
C ILE A 203 10.56 -6.92 -11.18
N VAL A 204 10.11 -7.34 -9.99
CA VAL A 204 9.71 -6.42 -8.91
C VAL A 204 10.61 -6.62 -7.70
N ALA A 205 11.45 -5.63 -7.40
CA ALA A 205 12.32 -5.62 -6.22
C ALA A 205 11.57 -5.03 -5.01
N ALA A 206 11.22 -5.88 -4.03
CA ALA A 206 10.47 -5.52 -2.82
C ALA A 206 11.28 -5.81 -1.55
N VAL A 207 12.55 -5.35 -1.51
CA VAL A 207 13.54 -5.70 -0.47
C VAL A 207 13.89 -4.56 0.49
N GLY A 208 13.26 -3.39 0.34
CA GLY A 208 13.45 -2.24 1.23
C GLY A 208 14.83 -1.57 1.13
N THR A 209 15.66 -1.93 0.15
CA THR A 209 17.00 -1.38 -0.04
C THR A 209 17.08 -0.66 -1.37
N VAL A 210 17.43 0.63 -1.36
CA VAL A 210 17.48 1.50 -2.55
C VAL A 210 18.48 1.00 -3.60
N SER A 211 19.57 0.34 -3.20
CA SER A 211 20.58 -0.23 -4.10
C SER A 211 20.02 -1.26 -5.08
N TYR A 212 18.95 -1.97 -4.74
CA TYR A 212 18.30 -2.92 -5.64
C TYR A 212 17.41 -2.25 -6.69
N THR A 213 16.97 -1.01 -6.47
CA THR A 213 16.16 -0.27 -7.45
C THR A 213 17.00 0.39 -8.54
N HIS A 214 18.33 0.38 -8.38
CA HIS A 214 19.31 0.88 -9.35
C HIS A 214 20.12 -0.25 -9.99
N LEU A 215 19.54 -1.44 -10.16
CA LEU A 215 20.12 -2.46 -11.00
C LEU A 215 20.27 -1.85 -12.41
N ARG A 216 21.49 -1.46 -12.75
CA ARG A 216 21.82 -0.98 -14.09
C ARG A 216 21.56 -2.14 -15.04
N ALA A 217 20.81 -1.90 -16.10
CA ALA A 217 20.53 -2.86 -17.17
C ALA A 217 21.81 -3.41 -17.85
N HIS A 218 22.99 -2.94 -17.44
CA HIS A 218 24.30 -3.27 -18.00
C HIS A 218 25.10 -4.29 -17.14
N GLU A 219 24.58 -4.74 -16.00
CA GLU A 219 25.26 -5.70 -15.12
C GLU A 219 24.56 -7.07 -15.05
N THR A 220 23.61 -7.30 -15.92
CA THR A 220 22.93 -8.58 -16.07
C THR A 220 23.40 -9.32 -17.31
#